data_f6de06925538e2e08692b83c2f16df58
#
_entry.id   f6de06925538e2e08692b83c2f16df58
#
_cell.length_a   1.000
_cell.length_b   1.000
_cell.length_c   1.000
_cell.angle_alpha   90.00
_cell.angle_beta   90.00
_cell.angle_gamma   90.00
#
_symmetry.space_group_name_H-M   'P 1'
#
loop_
_entity.id
_entity.type
_entity.pdbx_description
1 polymer ?
#
loop_
_entity_poly.entity_id
_entity_poly.type
_entity_poly.pdbx_seq_one_letter_code
_entity_poly.pdbx_strand_id
1 'polypeptide(L)'
;MKLADEVYGRHGMTRIRRIHFVGIGGTGMSGIAEVLLNLGYDVSGSDLGDNVATRRLASLGARIYRGHEAMHVHAAEVLVVSTAINRSNVEVDAAMQQKIPVISRAEMLSELMRFRYGIAVAGTHGKTTTTSLTASVLAEAGLDPTFVIGGRLNSAGTNAQLGKGAFLVAEADESDASFLHLQPMIAVVTNIDRDHMETYEGDFGRLKNTFIEFLHHVPFYGLTVLCVDDPGVREILPEISKPVKTYGFGPEADVRAVDIRQDGMRSIFTVVRSGHTETFDVTLNLPGRHNILNALSVIAVAGELGIDVSTIQRALAGFKGIGRRFQVNGDLPFGGQRVTFVDDYGHHPREIEATLDSARQSFPGRRLVMVFQPHRYTRTRDLFEDFVQILSKTDVLVLGEVYAAGEKPVTGADGRSLTRAIRVRGQIDPVFLEDITELSTVLPSILEPGDVVLTLGAGSIGQVAAELPQRVAAVIGHLKPGQPA
;
A
#
# COMPACT_ATOMS: atom_id res chain seq x y z
N MET A 1 34.19 0.71 -23.95
CA MET A 1 33.64 0.96 -22.59
C MET A 1 33.16 2.40 -22.38
N LYS A 2 33.97 3.45 -22.71
CA LYS A 2 33.51 4.85 -22.54
C LYS A 2 32.26 5.26 -23.37
N LEU A 3 32.05 4.73 -24.58
CA LEU A 3 30.87 5.06 -25.39
C LEU A 3 29.57 4.43 -24.85
N ALA A 4 29.66 3.26 -24.24
CA ALA A 4 28.50 2.60 -23.62
C ALA A 4 28.05 3.35 -22.36
N ASP A 5 28.98 3.84 -21.54
CA ASP A 5 28.67 4.64 -20.34
C ASP A 5 28.13 6.04 -20.68
N GLU A 6 28.52 6.63 -21.82
CA GLU A 6 27.97 7.90 -22.28
C GLU A 6 26.59 7.75 -22.96
N VAL A 7 26.33 6.61 -23.62
CA VAL A 7 25.07 6.35 -24.34
C VAL A 7 24.00 5.73 -23.41
N TYR A 8 24.41 4.87 -22.48
CA TYR A 8 23.48 4.19 -21.56
C TYR A 8 23.50 4.76 -20.14
N GLY A 9 24.50 5.57 -19.79
CA GLY A 9 24.73 6.03 -18.41
C GLY A 9 23.94 7.24 -17.96
N ARG A 10 23.26 7.96 -18.86
CA ARG A 10 22.51 9.18 -18.49
C ARG A 10 20.98 9.08 -18.60
N HIS A 11 20.43 8.33 -19.57
CA HIS A 11 18.98 8.18 -19.71
C HIS A 11 18.65 6.89 -20.44
N GLY A 12 17.88 6.01 -19.81
CA GLY A 12 17.47 4.74 -20.41
C GLY A 12 16.67 4.88 -21.72
N MET A 13 15.92 5.99 -21.91
CA MET A 13 15.14 6.27 -23.11
C MET A 13 15.77 7.40 -23.92
N THR A 14 16.84 7.11 -24.63
CA THR A 14 17.68 8.11 -25.33
C THR A 14 16.96 8.96 -26.38
N ARG A 15 15.85 8.46 -26.94
CA ARG A 15 15.06 9.15 -27.97
C ARG A 15 13.90 9.96 -27.41
N ILE A 16 13.56 9.78 -26.12
CA ILE A 16 12.45 10.44 -25.43
C ILE A 16 13.01 11.41 -24.41
N ARG A 17 12.53 12.63 -24.40
CA ARG A 17 12.88 13.65 -23.42
C ARG A 17 11.66 14.24 -22.72
N ARG A 18 10.54 14.40 -23.46
CA ARG A 18 9.33 15.09 -23.01
C ARG A 18 8.22 14.08 -22.79
N ILE A 19 7.86 13.90 -21.52
CA ILE A 19 6.88 12.91 -21.08
C ILE A 19 5.69 13.66 -20.48
N HIS A 20 4.48 13.33 -20.93
CA HIS A 20 3.27 13.90 -20.40
C HIS A 20 2.44 12.84 -19.67
N PHE A 21 1.95 13.19 -18.47
CA PHE A 21 1.16 12.31 -17.62
C PHE A 21 -0.28 12.77 -17.54
N VAL A 22 -1.25 11.92 -17.85
CA VAL A 22 -2.69 12.18 -17.64
C VAL A 22 -3.13 11.59 -16.32
N GLY A 23 -3.57 12.42 -15.38
CA GLY A 23 -3.84 12.03 -13.99
C GLY A 23 -2.56 11.97 -13.15
N ILE A 24 -1.65 12.94 -13.32
CA ILE A 24 -0.31 12.96 -12.70
C ILE A 24 -0.34 12.98 -11.16
N GLY A 25 -1.41 13.47 -10.54
CA GLY A 25 -1.57 13.56 -9.09
C GLY A 25 -1.92 12.23 -8.39
N GLY A 26 -2.19 11.18 -9.16
CA GLY A 26 -2.41 9.83 -8.61
C GLY A 26 -1.13 9.29 -7.97
N THR A 27 -1.27 8.51 -6.87
CA THR A 27 -0.14 8.04 -6.05
C THR A 27 0.93 7.29 -6.87
N GLY A 28 0.52 6.34 -7.72
CA GLY A 28 1.46 5.60 -8.56
C GLY A 28 2.02 6.41 -9.75
N MET A 29 1.25 7.38 -10.27
CA MET A 29 1.66 8.26 -11.37
C MET A 29 2.71 9.27 -10.89
N SER A 30 2.44 9.93 -9.77
CA SER A 30 3.32 10.96 -9.21
C SER A 30 4.69 10.41 -8.83
N GLY A 31 4.75 9.18 -8.32
CA GLY A 31 6.02 8.52 -8.00
C GLY A 31 6.90 8.29 -9.22
N ILE A 32 6.34 7.77 -10.30
CA ILE A 32 7.05 7.56 -11.57
C ILE A 32 7.48 8.91 -12.17
N ALA A 33 6.59 9.91 -12.15
CA ALA A 33 6.90 11.26 -12.64
C ALA A 33 8.06 11.89 -11.85
N GLU A 34 8.12 11.73 -10.54
CA GLU A 34 9.22 12.22 -9.69
C GLU A 34 10.55 11.52 -10.03
N VAL A 35 10.56 10.21 -10.23
CA VAL A 35 11.75 9.47 -10.66
C VAL A 35 12.25 9.99 -12.01
N LEU A 36 11.35 10.19 -12.98
CA LEU A 36 11.72 10.69 -14.30
C LEU A 36 12.25 12.13 -14.27
N LEU A 37 11.64 13.02 -13.46
CA LEU A 37 12.17 14.38 -13.23
C LEU A 37 13.60 14.33 -12.70
N ASN A 38 13.85 13.51 -11.71
CA ASN A 38 15.17 13.36 -11.09
C ASN A 38 16.19 12.72 -12.05
N LEU A 39 15.74 11.93 -13.03
CA LEU A 39 16.54 11.41 -14.14
C LEU A 39 16.82 12.48 -15.21
N GLY A 40 16.21 13.66 -15.12
CA GLY A 40 16.42 14.78 -16.04
C GLY A 40 15.51 14.79 -17.27
N TYR A 41 14.38 14.05 -17.23
CA TYR A 41 13.35 14.17 -18.26
C TYR A 41 12.52 15.44 -18.06
N ASP A 42 12.03 16.02 -19.14
CA ASP A 42 11.04 17.09 -19.12
C ASP A 42 9.66 16.48 -18.86
N VAL A 43 9.17 16.59 -17.63
CA VAL A 43 7.87 16.04 -17.24
C VAL A 43 6.83 17.14 -17.23
N SER A 44 5.70 16.85 -17.86
CA SER A 44 4.46 17.62 -17.73
C SER A 44 3.31 16.68 -17.39
N GLY A 45 2.20 17.21 -16.92
CA GLY A 45 1.02 16.40 -16.70
C GLY A 45 -0.19 17.20 -16.30
N SER A 46 -1.34 16.58 -16.44
CA SER A 46 -2.65 17.13 -16.12
C SER A 46 -3.32 16.37 -14.98
N ASP A 47 -4.12 17.06 -14.17
CA ASP A 47 -4.96 16.48 -13.14
C ASP A 47 -6.20 17.34 -12.90
N LEU A 48 -7.31 16.73 -12.46
CA LEU A 48 -8.54 17.45 -12.10
C LEU A 48 -8.40 18.21 -10.79
N GLY A 49 -7.58 17.68 -9.86
CA GLY A 49 -7.38 18.21 -8.51
C GLY A 49 -6.01 18.87 -8.32
N ASP A 50 -5.96 19.82 -7.40
CA ASP A 50 -4.71 20.30 -6.81
C ASP A 50 -4.49 19.57 -5.47
N ASN A 51 -3.49 18.71 -5.42
CA ASN A 51 -3.16 17.91 -4.25
C ASN A 51 -1.68 18.02 -3.86
N VAL A 52 -1.30 17.37 -2.77
CA VAL A 52 0.09 17.40 -2.27
C VAL A 52 1.08 16.88 -3.32
N ALA A 53 0.71 15.86 -4.10
CA ALA A 53 1.59 15.27 -5.11
C ALA A 53 1.81 16.22 -6.29
N THR A 54 0.75 16.86 -6.82
CA THR A 54 0.88 17.83 -7.93
C THR A 54 1.70 19.04 -7.52
N ARG A 55 1.51 19.58 -6.30
CA ARG A 55 2.33 20.69 -5.77
C ARG A 55 3.80 20.31 -5.61
N ARG A 56 4.07 19.07 -5.11
CA ARG A 56 5.44 18.57 -4.99
C ARG A 56 6.11 18.46 -6.35
N LEU A 57 5.45 17.84 -7.34
CA LEU A 57 5.99 17.71 -8.70
C LEU A 57 6.27 19.08 -9.34
N ALA A 58 5.38 20.05 -9.15
CA ALA A 58 5.59 21.43 -9.61
C ALA A 58 6.84 22.05 -8.96
N SER A 59 7.05 21.84 -7.65
CA SER A 59 8.25 22.31 -6.95
C SER A 59 9.56 21.66 -7.43
N LEU A 60 9.47 20.45 -8.01
CA LEU A 60 10.58 19.73 -8.63
C LEU A 60 10.81 20.09 -10.10
N GLY A 61 9.97 20.95 -10.68
CA GLY A 61 10.14 21.46 -12.04
C GLY A 61 9.16 20.87 -13.08
N ALA A 62 8.19 20.03 -12.68
CA ALA A 62 7.15 19.58 -13.60
C ALA A 62 6.19 20.71 -13.99
N ARG A 63 5.73 20.69 -15.25
CA ARG A 63 4.64 21.56 -15.70
C ARG A 63 3.30 20.88 -15.41
N ILE A 64 2.54 21.41 -14.46
CA ILE A 64 1.25 20.86 -14.04
C ILE A 64 0.12 21.70 -14.64
N TYR A 65 -0.81 21.02 -15.31
CA TYR A 65 -2.03 21.60 -15.86
C TYR A 65 -3.23 21.15 -15.04
N ARG A 66 -4.16 22.07 -14.77
CA ARG A 66 -5.42 21.77 -14.10
C ARG A 66 -6.51 21.50 -15.13
N GLY A 67 -7.15 20.33 -15.04
CA GLY A 67 -8.09 19.84 -16.05
C GLY A 67 -7.37 19.18 -17.23
N HIS A 68 -8.16 18.71 -18.20
CA HIS A 68 -7.66 18.02 -19.39
C HIS A 68 -7.98 18.80 -20.64
N GLU A 69 -6.96 19.13 -21.44
CA GLU A 69 -7.10 19.85 -22.71
C GLU A 69 -6.18 19.27 -23.78
N ALA A 70 -6.67 19.17 -25.01
CA ALA A 70 -5.92 18.62 -26.15
C ALA A 70 -4.56 19.31 -26.40
N MET A 71 -4.44 20.59 -26.04
CA MET A 71 -3.21 21.37 -26.23
C MET A 71 -2.07 20.97 -25.27
N HIS A 72 -2.38 20.31 -24.15
CA HIS A 72 -1.36 19.94 -23.16
C HIS A 72 -0.34 18.92 -23.70
N VAL A 73 -0.74 18.10 -24.69
CA VAL A 73 0.11 17.05 -25.26
C VAL A 73 1.00 17.52 -26.42
N HIS A 74 0.88 18.77 -26.86
CA HIS A 74 1.50 19.26 -28.10
C HIS A 74 3.03 19.15 -28.15
N ALA A 75 3.69 19.17 -27.04
CA ALA A 75 5.15 19.01 -26.94
C ALA A 75 5.58 17.63 -26.46
N ALA A 76 4.65 16.74 -26.13
CA ALA A 76 4.96 15.42 -25.61
C ALA A 76 5.51 14.48 -26.70
N GLU A 77 6.44 13.63 -26.31
CA GLU A 77 6.99 12.54 -27.16
C GLU A 77 6.42 11.17 -26.75
N VAL A 78 5.88 11.09 -25.54
CA VAL A 78 5.11 9.96 -25.02
C VAL A 78 4.06 10.46 -24.02
N LEU A 79 2.89 9.83 -24.03
CA LEU A 79 1.81 10.04 -23.07
C LEU A 79 1.71 8.85 -22.14
N VAL A 80 1.74 9.12 -20.83
CA VAL A 80 1.54 8.09 -19.79
C VAL A 80 0.16 8.26 -19.19
N VAL A 81 -0.64 7.19 -19.19
CA VAL A 81 -2.02 7.23 -18.68
C VAL A 81 -2.21 6.27 -17.50
N SER A 82 -3.05 6.69 -16.55
CA SER A 82 -3.54 5.82 -15.49
C SER A 82 -4.76 5.04 -15.99
N THR A 83 -4.98 3.84 -15.44
CA THR A 83 -6.20 3.04 -15.69
C THR A 83 -7.48 3.74 -15.25
N ALA A 84 -7.38 4.72 -14.34
CA ALA A 84 -8.52 5.57 -13.93
C ALA A 84 -8.95 6.60 -15.00
N ILE A 85 -8.14 6.82 -16.04
CA ILE A 85 -8.44 7.76 -17.12
C ILE A 85 -9.27 7.07 -18.20
N ASN A 86 -10.43 7.69 -18.51
CA ASN A 86 -11.29 7.18 -19.59
C ASN A 86 -10.57 7.29 -20.95
N ARG A 87 -10.74 6.27 -21.80
CA ARG A 87 -10.21 6.25 -23.17
C ARG A 87 -10.71 7.41 -24.05
N SER A 88 -11.85 8.02 -23.72
CA SER A 88 -12.37 9.23 -24.38
C SER A 88 -11.81 10.54 -23.80
N ASN A 89 -10.70 10.50 -23.05
CA ASN A 89 -10.05 11.71 -22.56
C ASN A 89 -9.45 12.51 -23.74
N VAL A 90 -9.70 13.82 -23.76
CA VAL A 90 -9.30 14.71 -24.86
C VAL A 90 -7.79 14.74 -25.11
N GLU A 91 -6.96 14.50 -24.09
CA GLU A 91 -5.50 14.44 -24.22
C GLU A 91 -5.07 13.12 -24.85
N VAL A 92 -5.74 12.02 -24.53
CA VAL A 92 -5.50 10.69 -25.12
C VAL A 92 -5.87 10.73 -26.61
N ASP A 93 -7.05 11.29 -26.95
CA ASP A 93 -7.50 11.42 -28.33
C ASP A 93 -6.53 12.30 -29.14
N ALA A 94 -6.09 13.42 -28.58
CA ALA A 94 -5.14 14.33 -29.24
C ALA A 94 -3.77 13.66 -29.46
N ALA A 95 -3.28 12.88 -28.49
CA ALA A 95 -2.03 12.13 -28.64
C ALA A 95 -2.12 11.08 -29.75
N MET A 96 -3.24 10.33 -29.82
CA MET A 96 -3.48 9.35 -30.90
C MET A 96 -3.52 10.01 -32.27
N GLN A 97 -4.20 11.15 -32.41
CA GLN A 97 -4.25 11.91 -33.67
C GLN A 97 -2.88 12.40 -34.12
N GLN A 98 -2.02 12.81 -33.17
CA GLN A 98 -0.66 13.26 -33.42
C GLN A 98 0.35 12.12 -33.52
N LYS A 99 -0.09 10.84 -33.40
CA LYS A 99 0.76 9.64 -33.39
C LYS A 99 1.81 9.66 -32.26
N ILE A 100 1.49 10.30 -31.15
CA ILE A 100 2.30 10.24 -29.93
C ILE A 100 2.00 8.89 -29.25
N PRO A 101 3.01 8.08 -28.90
CA PRO A 101 2.80 6.84 -28.18
C PRO A 101 2.03 7.08 -26.88
N VAL A 102 0.98 6.30 -26.64
CA VAL A 102 0.20 6.30 -25.40
C VAL A 102 0.49 4.99 -24.69
N ILE A 103 1.08 5.07 -23.51
CA ILE A 103 1.45 3.90 -22.71
C ILE A 103 0.82 3.96 -21.32
N SER A 104 0.65 2.81 -20.70
CA SER A 104 0.17 2.72 -19.33
C SER A 104 1.23 3.12 -18.30
N ARG A 105 0.79 3.44 -17.09
CA ARG A 105 1.65 3.63 -15.92
C ARG A 105 2.60 2.45 -15.70
N ALA A 106 2.10 1.23 -15.86
CA ALA A 106 2.87 0.01 -15.64
C ALA A 106 3.94 -0.23 -16.71
N GLU A 107 3.64 0.11 -17.98
CA GLU A 107 4.63 0.07 -19.04
C GLU A 107 5.77 1.06 -18.76
N MET A 108 5.47 2.29 -18.31
CA MET A 108 6.51 3.26 -17.95
C MET A 108 7.34 2.77 -16.75
N LEU A 109 6.72 2.16 -15.74
CA LEU A 109 7.43 1.55 -14.61
C LEU A 109 8.33 0.40 -15.06
N SER A 110 7.85 -0.42 -16.00
CA SER A 110 8.64 -1.49 -16.61
C SER A 110 9.88 -0.95 -17.33
N GLU A 111 9.73 0.14 -18.09
CA GLU A 111 10.88 0.78 -18.74
C GLU A 111 11.91 1.31 -17.72
N LEU A 112 11.46 1.88 -16.60
CA LEU A 112 12.37 2.27 -15.52
C LEU A 112 13.08 1.05 -14.90
N MET A 113 12.38 -0.08 -14.78
CA MET A 113 12.94 -1.32 -14.22
C MET A 113 14.00 -1.95 -15.12
N ARG A 114 13.91 -1.82 -16.44
CA ARG A 114 14.85 -2.42 -17.43
C ARG A 114 16.31 -2.02 -17.23
N PHE A 115 16.55 -0.85 -16.64
CA PHE A 115 17.90 -0.30 -16.46
C PHE A 115 18.43 -0.50 -15.03
N ARG A 116 17.73 -1.27 -14.22
CA ARG A 116 18.03 -1.48 -12.80
C ARG A 116 17.88 -2.97 -12.45
N TYR A 117 18.48 -3.36 -11.35
CA TYR A 117 18.18 -4.65 -10.74
C TYR A 117 16.78 -4.55 -10.09
N GLY A 118 15.76 -4.98 -10.80
CA GLY A 118 14.37 -4.83 -10.43
C GLY A 118 13.95 -5.82 -9.35
N ILE A 119 13.34 -5.31 -8.27
CA ILE A 119 12.67 -6.09 -7.24
C ILE A 119 11.20 -5.69 -7.27
N ALA A 120 10.32 -6.61 -7.66
CA ALA A 120 8.88 -6.36 -7.74
C ALA A 120 8.16 -7.11 -6.61
N VAL A 121 7.30 -6.39 -5.89
CA VAL A 121 6.50 -6.94 -4.79
C VAL A 121 5.05 -7.00 -5.19
N ALA A 122 4.56 -8.20 -5.44
CA ALA A 122 3.18 -8.53 -5.78
C ALA A 122 2.44 -9.18 -4.61
N GLY A 123 1.14 -9.36 -4.80
CA GLY A 123 0.23 -9.99 -3.85
C GLY A 123 -0.94 -9.09 -3.51
N THR A 124 -2.04 -9.65 -3.08
CA THR A 124 -3.26 -8.90 -2.80
C THR A 124 -3.05 -7.92 -1.66
N HIS A 125 -2.40 -8.36 -0.57
CA HIS A 125 -2.16 -7.57 0.65
C HIS A 125 -0.68 -7.49 1.00
N GLY A 126 -0.25 -6.42 1.69
CA GLY A 126 1.11 -6.28 2.20
C GLY A 126 2.14 -5.73 1.22
N LYS A 127 1.80 -5.47 -0.04
CA LYS A 127 2.71 -4.90 -1.07
C LYS A 127 3.47 -3.67 -0.59
N THR A 128 2.74 -2.64 -0.20
CA THR A 128 3.31 -1.36 0.26
C THR A 128 4.27 -1.52 1.43
N THR A 129 3.91 -2.34 2.41
CA THR A 129 4.75 -2.59 3.58
C THR A 129 6.03 -3.33 3.19
N THR A 130 5.90 -4.39 2.41
CA THR A 130 7.05 -5.20 1.96
C THR A 130 7.99 -4.38 1.08
N THR A 131 7.47 -3.60 0.12
CA THR A 131 8.28 -2.71 -0.73
C THR A 131 9.03 -1.68 0.11
N SER A 132 8.35 -1.09 1.09
CA SER A 132 8.96 -0.09 1.99
C SER A 132 10.04 -0.67 2.89
N LEU A 133 9.81 -1.85 3.46
CA LEU A 133 10.81 -2.57 4.25
C LEU A 133 12.01 -2.96 3.39
N THR A 134 11.78 -3.45 2.17
CA THR A 134 12.86 -3.79 1.22
C THR A 134 13.71 -2.55 0.89
N ALA A 135 13.07 -1.44 0.53
CA ALA A 135 13.77 -0.19 0.26
C ALA A 135 14.58 0.30 1.48
N SER A 136 14.02 0.16 2.69
CA SER A 136 14.69 0.56 3.92
C SER A 136 15.93 -0.30 4.24
N VAL A 137 15.84 -1.64 4.02
CA VAL A 137 16.97 -2.55 4.22
C VAL A 137 18.08 -2.27 3.19
N LEU A 138 17.73 -2.06 1.93
CA LEU A 138 18.70 -1.70 0.90
C LEU A 138 19.37 -0.35 1.17
N ALA A 139 18.62 0.64 1.67
CA ALA A 139 19.16 1.94 2.05
C ALA A 139 20.13 1.83 3.25
N GLU A 140 19.77 1.06 4.29
CA GLU A 140 20.64 0.79 5.45
C GLU A 140 21.92 0.06 5.03
N ALA A 141 21.84 -0.80 4.00
CA ALA A 141 22.98 -1.48 3.41
C ALA A 141 23.87 -0.55 2.54
N GLY A 142 23.53 0.73 2.41
CA GLY A 142 24.27 1.70 1.59
C GLY A 142 24.07 1.51 0.08
N LEU A 143 23.06 0.74 -0.33
CA LEU A 143 22.79 0.43 -1.74
C LEU A 143 21.96 1.51 -2.45
N ASP A 144 21.48 2.53 -1.74
CA ASP A 144 20.75 3.72 -2.24
C ASP A 144 19.75 3.39 -3.37
N PRO A 145 18.67 2.60 -3.07
CA PRO A 145 17.77 2.11 -4.09
C PRO A 145 16.86 3.22 -4.63
N THR A 146 16.48 3.10 -5.92
CA THR A 146 15.26 3.74 -6.43
C THR A 146 14.06 2.97 -5.94
N PHE A 147 13.01 3.66 -5.46
CA PHE A 147 11.78 2.98 -5.08
C PHE A 147 10.52 3.73 -5.56
N VAL A 148 9.47 2.96 -5.84
CA VAL A 148 8.12 3.43 -6.17
C VAL A 148 7.11 2.62 -5.36
N ILE A 149 6.44 3.26 -4.42
CA ILE A 149 5.50 2.64 -3.46
C ILE A 149 4.12 3.28 -3.53
N GLY A 150 3.07 2.50 -3.27
CA GLY A 150 1.69 2.98 -3.21
C GLY A 150 1.37 3.88 -2.00
N GLY A 151 2.21 3.85 -0.96
CA GLY A 151 2.11 4.67 0.26
C GLY A 151 3.30 5.60 0.47
N ARG A 152 3.20 6.49 1.45
CA ARG A 152 4.29 7.40 1.82
C ARG A 152 5.22 6.73 2.84
N LEU A 153 6.48 6.54 2.49
CA LEU A 153 7.51 6.04 3.41
C LEU A 153 7.91 7.16 4.38
N ASN A 154 7.68 6.95 5.69
CA ASN A 154 7.87 7.99 6.70
C ASN A 154 9.33 8.45 6.84
N SER A 155 10.29 7.55 6.64
CA SER A 155 11.73 7.88 6.69
C SER A 155 12.16 8.79 5.54
N ALA A 156 11.60 8.61 4.34
CA ALA A 156 11.89 9.40 3.16
C ALA A 156 10.95 10.60 2.98
N GLY A 157 9.79 10.59 3.64
CA GLY A 157 8.76 11.62 3.50
C GLY A 157 8.07 11.66 2.13
N THR A 158 8.26 10.61 1.30
CA THR A 158 7.77 10.51 -0.07
C THR A 158 7.31 9.09 -0.39
N ASN A 159 6.55 8.94 -1.48
CA ASN A 159 6.13 7.65 -2.03
C ASN A 159 7.06 7.14 -3.15
N ALA A 160 8.00 7.95 -3.60
CA ALA A 160 9.02 7.53 -4.56
C ALA A 160 10.29 8.34 -4.37
N GLN A 161 11.43 7.73 -4.66
CA GLN A 161 12.73 8.37 -4.62
C GLN A 161 13.64 7.76 -5.66
N LEU A 162 14.38 8.60 -6.39
CA LEU A 162 15.49 8.15 -7.22
C LEU A 162 16.74 7.96 -6.34
N GLY A 163 17.20 6.74 -6.24
CA GLY A 163 18.52 6.40 -5.67
C GLY A 163 19.60 6.39 -6.75
N LYS A 164 20.86 6.49 -6.31
CA LYS A 164 22.05 6.39 -7.18
C LYS A 164 22.48 4.93 -7.40
N GLY A 165 21.94 4.00 -6.60
CA GLY A 165 22.28 2.58 -6.64
C GLY A 165 21.68 1.85 -7.85
N ALA A 166 22.09 0.59 -8.01
CA ALA A 166 21.65 -0.25 -9.13
C ALA A 166 20.23 -0.83 -8.96
N PHE A 167 19.62 -0.71 -7.78
CA PHE A 167 18.34 -1.35 -7.45
C PHE A 167 17.14 -0.45 -7.73
N LEU A 168 16.06 -1.08 -8.19
CA LEU A 168 14.72 -0.48 -8.24
C LEU A 168 13.73 -1.41 -7.54
N VAL A 169 13.08 -0.90 -6.49
CA VAL A 169 12.05 -1.63 -5.75
C VAL A 169 10.69 -1.02 -6.07
N ALA A 170 9.76 -1.84 -6.53
CA ALA A 170 8.44 -1.35 -6.93
C ALA A 170 7.32 -2.30 -6.51
N GLU A 171 6.14 -1.72 -6.26
CA GLU A 171 4.91 -2.50 -6.15
C GLU A 171 4.47 -3.00 -7.53
N ALA A 172 4.09 -4.27 -7.58
CA ALA A 172 3.53 -4.95 -8.74
C ALA A 172 2.01 -5.09 -8.52
N ASP A 173 1.24 -4.30 -9.26
CA ASP A 173 -0.22 -4.15 -9.04
C ASP A 173 -0.97 -5.20 -9.87
N GLU A 174 -1.64 -6.12 -9.19
CA GLU A 174 -2.47 -7.16 -9.79
C GLU A 174 -3.90 -6.68 -10.09
N SER A 175 -4.32 -5.54 -9.53
CA SER A 175 -5.72 -5.10 -9.57
C SER A 175 -6.28 -4.91 -10.99
N ASP A 176 -5.41 -4.62 -11.96
CA ASP A 176 -5.70 -4.47 -13.39
C ASP A 176 -4.82 -5.37 -14.28
N ALA A 177 -4.18 -6.38 -13.70
CA ALA A 177 -3.20 -7.26 -14.32
C ALA A 177 -1.98 -6.54 -14.92
N SER A 178 -1.78 -5.26 -14.62
CA SER A 178 -0.71 -4.44 -15.19
C SER A 178 0.69 -4.86 -14.73
N PHE A 179 0.80 -5.61 -13.64
CA PHE A 179 2.08 -6.17 -13.18
C PHE A 179 2.73 -7.13 -14.20
N LEU A 180 1.96 -7.67 -15.16
CA LEU A 180 2.50 -8.48 -16.27
C LEU A 180 3.44 -7.70 -17.19
N HIS A 181 3.42 -6.37 -17.17
CA HIS A 181 4.43 -5.59 -17.91
C HIS A 181 5.81 -5.65 -17.25
N LEU A 182 5.89 -5.95 -15.95
CA LEU A 182 7.15 -5.93 -15.21
C LEU A 182 8.01 -7.16 -15.50
N GLN A 183 9.33 -6.97 -15.55
CA GLN A 183 10.32 -8.03 -15.74
C GLN A 183 11.39 -7.93 -14.62
N PRO A 184 11.02 -8.33 -13.40
CA PRO A 184 11.92 -8.19 -12.26
C PRO A 184 13.01 -9.27 -12.24
N MET A 185 14.14 -8.97 -11.58
CA MET A 185 15.16 -9.94 -11.20
C MET A 185 14.75 -10.73 -9.95
N ILE A 186 14.06 -10.08 -9.03
CA ILE A 186 13.46 -10.73 -7.87
C ILE A 186 11.97 -10.37 -7.84
N ALA A 187 11.11 -11.38 -7.78
CA ALA A 187 9.67 -11.22 -7.58
C ALA A 187 9.27 -11.76 -6.21
N VAL A 188 8.57 -10.96 -5.42
CA VAL A 188 7.99 -11.36 -4.14
C VAL A 188 6.48 -11.48 -4.31
N VAL A 189 5.87 -12.59 -3.84
CA VAL A 189 4.42 -12.73 -3.73
C VAL A 189 4.05 -12.94 -2.26
N THR A 190 3.33 -11.99 -1.71
CA THR A 190 2.95 -11.99 -0.29
C THR A 190 1.77 -12.91 0.01
N ASN A 191 0.74 -12.86 -0.82
CA ASN A 191 -0.48 -13.68 -0.75
C ASN A 191 -1.29 -13.52 -2.03
N ILE A 192 -2.26 -14.43 -2.25
CA ILE A 192 -3.22 -14.38 -3.35
C ILE A 192 -4.61 -14.55 -2.78
N ASP A 193 -5.40 -13.49 -2.80
CA ASP A 193 -6.75 -13.45 -2.23
C ASP A 193 -7.79 -12.98 -3.25
N ARG A 194 -9.08 -13.21 -2.95
CA ARG A 194 -10.20 -12.80 -3.79
C ARG A 194 -10.45 -11.30 -3.63
N ASP A 195 -9.67 -10.47 -4.30
CA ASP A 195 -9.93 -9.04 -4.49
C ASP A 195 -9.82 -8.70 -5.98
N HIS A 196 -10.40 -7.58 -6.40
CA HIS A 196 -10.38 -7.12 -7.80
C HIS A 196 -10.88 -8.18 -8.81
N MET A 197 -11.82 -9.02 -8.39
CA MET A 197 -12.31 -10.17 -9.19
C MET A 197 -12.97 -9.76 -10.50
N GLU A 198 -13.40 -8.51 -10.66
CA GLU A 198 -13.93 -7.96 -11.91
C GLU A 198 -12.90 -8.02 -13.05
N THR A 199 -11.63 -7.76 -12.77
CA THR A 199 -10.51 -7.87 -13.73
C THR A 199 -10.35 -9.30 -14.22
N TYR A 200 -10.67 -10.29 -13.39
CA TYR A 200 -10.50 -11.72 -13.64
C TYR A 200 -11.83 -12.43 -13.97
N GLU A 201 -12.87 -11.68 -14.33
CA GLU A 201 -14.20 -12.19 -14.68
C GLU A 201 -14.85 -13.06 -13.58
N GLY A 202 -14.51 -12.79 -12.32
CA GLY A 202 -15.00 -13.56 -11.17
C GLY A 202 -14.27 -14.90 -10.93
N ASP A 203 -13.31 -15.26 -11.79
CA ASP A 203 -12.59 -16.55 -11.74
C ASP A 203 -11.28 -16.43 -10.98
N PHE A 204 -11.23 -17.05 -9.79
CA PHE A 204 -10.03 -17.09 -8.96
C PHE A 204 -8.87 -17.91 -9.60
N GLY A 205 -9.19 -18.87 -10.46
CA GLY A 205 -8.20 -19.61 -11.25
C GLY A 205 -7.46 -18.69 -12.22
N ARG A 206 -8.18 -17.77 -12.88
CA ARG A 206 -7.55 -16.76 -13.74
C ARG A 206 -6.60 -15.85 -12.98
N LEU A 207 -7.00 -15.37 -11.79
CA LEU A 207 -6.11 -14.58 -10.94
C LEU A 207 -4.83 -15.36 -10.61
N LYS A 208 -4.92 -16.62 -10.18
CA LYS A 208 -3.76 -17.46 -9.90
C LYS A 208 -2.86 -17.66 -11.12
N ASN A 209 -3.45 -17.94 -12.29
CA ASN A 209 -2.71 -18.08 -13.54
C ASN A 209 -1.95 -16.80 -13.92
N THR A 210 -2.53 -15.63 -13.65
CA THR A 210 -1.87 -14.34 -13.88
C THR A 210 -0.66 -14.16 -12.95
N PHE A 211 -0.74 -14.63 -11.69
CA PHE A 211 0.44 -14.64 -10.81
C PHE A 211 1.52 -15.62 -11.30
N ILE A 212 1.13 -16.79 -11.82
CA ILE A 212 2.09 -17.75 -12.42
C ILE A 212 2.79 -17.10 -13.62
N GLU A 213 2.05 -16.45 -14.51
CA GLU A 213 2.60 -15.72 -15.65
C GLU A 213 3.57 -14.64 -15.21
N PHE A 214 3.20 -13.80 -14.24
CA PHE A 214 4.08 -12.80 -13.68
C PHE A 214 5.38 -13.38 -13.11
N LEU A 215 5.32 -14.48 -12.35
CA LEU A 215 6.49 -15.14 -11.78
C LEU A 215 7.39 -15.74 -12.89
N HIS A 216 6.83 -16.13 -14.03
CA HIS A 216 7.59 -16.62 -15.18
C HIS A 216 8.32 -15.49 -15.94
N HIS A 217 8.02 -14.21 -15.70
CA HIS A 217 8.82 -13.09 -16.22
C HIS A 217 10.17 -12.94 -15.50
N VAL A 218 10.34 -13.52 -14.31
CA VAL A 218 11.64 -13.61 -13.66
C VAL A 218 12.59 -14.43 -14.53
N PRO A 219 13.83 -13.97 -14.81
CA PRO A 219 14.77 -14.74 -15.61
C PRO A 219 15.19 -16.04 -14.90
N PHE A 220 15.74 -17.01 -15.65
CA PHE A 220 16.12 -18.33 -15.10
C PHE A 220 17.18 -18.25 -13.99
N TYR A 221 17.89 -17.14 -13.89
CA TYR A 221 18.92 -16.83 -12.88
C TYR A 221 18.43 -15.81 -11.84
N GLY A 222 17.17 -15.42 -11.91
CA GLY A 222 16.54 -14.58 -10.91
C GLY A 222 15.96 -15.39 -9.75
N LEU A 223 15.14 -14.75 -8.90
CA LEU A 223 14.57 -15.39 -7.72
C LEU A 223 13.08 -15.04 -7.55
N THR A 224 12.29 -16.03 -7.18
CA THR A 224 10.92 -15.83 -6.67
C THR A 224 10.88 -16.07 -5.16
N VAL A 225 10.28 -15.17 -4.40
CA VAL A 225 10.16 -15.22 -2.94
C VAL A 225 8.68 -15.36 -2.57
N LEU A 226 8.28 -16.51 -2.05
CA LEU A 226 6.88 -16.94 -1.97
C LEU A 226 6.45 -17.27 -0.54
N CYS A 227 5.28 -16.73 -0.10
CA CYS A 227 4.70 -17.01 1.21
C CYS A 227 3.99 -18.36 1.24
N VAL A 228 4.56 -19.37 1.91
CA VAL A 228 3.92 -20.69 2.01
C VAL A 228 2.84 -20.78 3.09
N ASP A 229 2.64 -19.74 3.87
CA ASP A 229 1.51 -19.66 4.81
C ASP A 229 0.20 -19.29 4.09
N ASP A 230 0.30 -18.68 2.90
CA ASP A 230 -0.87 -18.33 2.10
C ASP A 230 -1.35 -19.52 1.26
N PRO A 231 -2.63 -19.91 1.35
CA PRO A 231 -3.16 -21.05 0.58
C PRO A 231 -3.10 -20.82 -0.94
N GLY A 232 -3.38 -19.60 -1.43
CA GLY A 232 -3.35 -19.29 -2.86
C GLY A 232 -1.95 -19.37 -3.44
N VAL A 233 -0.94 -18.91 -2.70
CA VAL A 233 0.47 -19.03 -3.08
C VAL A 233 0.90 -20.52 -3.07
N ARG A 234 0.47 -21.29 -2.07
CA ARG A 234 0.78 -22.71 -1.95
C ARG A 234 0.23 -23.53 -3.12
N GLU A 235 -0.96 -23.16 -3.61
CA GLU A 235 -1.56 -23.83 -4.77
C GLU A 235 -0.79 -23.60 -6.06
N ILE A 236 -0.20 -22.42 -6.28
CA ILE A 236 0.57 -22.13 -7.51
C ILE A 236 2.03 -22.58 -7.43
N LEU A 237 2.57 -22.83 -6.23
CA LEU A 237 3.98 -23.15 -6.02
C LEU A 237 4.49 -24.32 -6.90
N PRO A 238 3.74 -25.42 -7.11
CA PRO A 238 4.20 -26.54 -7.96
C PRO A 238 4.35 -26.18 -9.44
N GLU A 239 3.72 -25.08 -9.91
CA GLU A 239 3.75 -24.65 -11.30
C GLU A 239 4.92 -23.68 -11.59
N ILE A 240 5.64 -23.24 -10.56
CA ILE A 240 6.73 -22.26 -10.71
C ILE A 240 8.03 -22.97 -11.09
N SER A 241 8.49 -22.72 -12.32
CA SER A 241 9.74 -23.31 -12.88
C SER A 241 10.97 -22.43 -12.71
N LYS A 242 10.91 -21.43 -11.83
CA LYS A 242 12.01 -20.50 -11.53
C LYS A 242 12.64 -20.84 -10.18
N PRO A 243 13.85 -20.34 -9.86
CA PRO A 243 14.40 -20.46 -8.52
C PRO A 243 13.42 -19.88 -7.49
N VAL A 244 13.09 -20.68 -6.48
CA VAL A 244 12.14 -20.32 -5.41
C VAL A 244 12.86 -20.27 -4.08
N LYS A 245 12.54 -19.26 -3.27
CA LYS A 245 12.82 -19.22 -1.84
C LYS A 245 11.50 -18.98 -1.11
N THR A 246 11.15 -19.87 -0.20
CA THR A 246 9.90 -19.82 0.53
C THR A 246 10.07 -19.13 1.88
N TYR A 247 8.99 -18.49 2.37
CA TYR A 247 8.96 -17.94 3.72
C TYR A 247 7.60 -18.15 4.38
N GLY A 248 7.61 -18.19 5.72
CA GLY A 248 6.41 -18.42 6.51
C GLY A 248 6.71 -18.68 7.99
N PHE A 249 5.74 -19.23 8.69
CA PHE A 249 5.89 -19.69 10.08
C PHE A 249 6.14 -21.21 10.17
N GLY A 250 5.65 -21.95 9.17
CA GLY A 250 5.75 -23.40 9.12
C GLY A 250 7.18 -23.92 8.91
N PRO A 251 7.45 -25.17 9.30
CA PRO A 251 8.78 -25.78 9.16
C PRO A 251 9.19 -26.02 7.69
N GLU A 252 8.24 -25.97 6.76
CA GLU A 252 8.46 -26.13 5.31
C GLU A 252 9.06 -24.90 4.65
N ALA A 253 9.04 -23.74 5.34
CA ALA A 253 9.58 -22.49 4.80
C ALA A 253 11.10 -22.41 4.92
N ASP A 254 11.77 -21.90 3.87
CA ASP A 254 13.21 -21.68 3.86
C ASP A 254 13.64 -20.56 4.83
N VAL A 255 12.81 -19.54 4.99
CA VAL A 255 12.99 -18.46 5.95
C VAL A 255 11.76 -18.37 6.85
N ARG A 256 11.91 -18.68 8.12
CA ARG A 256 10.78 -18.73 9.06
C ARG A 256 11.02 -17.98 10.35
N ALA A 257 9.93 -17.52 10.97
CA ALA A 257 9.96 -16.92 12.29
C ALA A 257 9.47 -17.90 13.35
N VAL A 258 10.21 -17.96 14.44
CA VAL A 258 9.87 -18.71 15.65
C VAL A 258 9.97 -17.78 16.87
N ASP A 259 9.51 -18.24 18.05
CA ASP A 259 9.58 -17.49 19.31
C ASP A 259 9.01 -16.05 19.22
N ILE A 260 7.86 -15.96 18.53
CA ILE A 260 7.19 -14.70 18.23
C ILE A 260 6.57 -14.12 19.49
N ARG A 261 6.88 -12.86 19.79
CA ARG A 261 6.25 -12.06 20.85
C ARG A 261 5.98 -10.64 20.40
N GLN A 262 4.92 -10.05 20.94
CA GLN A 262 4.56 -8.65 20.76
C GLN A 262 4.99 -7.85 22.00
N ASP A 263 5.61 -6.69 21.78
CA ASP A 263 5.97 -5.71 22.80
C ASP A 263 5.47 -4.32 22.37
N GLY A 264 4.26 -3.97 22.79
CA GLY A 264 3.57 -2.76 22.32
C GLY A 264 3.48 -2.72 20.79
N MET A 265 4.11 -1.72 20.18
CA MET A 265 4.14 -1.54 18.72
C MET A 265 5.23 -2.35 18.02
N ARG A 266 5.98 -3.19 18.72
CA ARG A 266 7.11 -3.94 18.17
C ARG A 266 6.81 -5.42 18.14
N SER A 267 7.13 -6.08 17.03
CA SER A 267 7.15 -7.52 16.92
C SER A 267 8.59 -8.04 17.09
N ILE A 268 8.79 -9.02 17.95
CA ILE A 268 10.10 -9.62 18.23
C ILE A 268 10.01 -11.10 17.89
N PHE A 269 10.97 -11.61 17.13
CA PHE A 269 10.97 -13.01 16.70
C PHE A 269 12.37 -13.48 16.34
N THR A 270 12.60 -14.79 16.41
CA THR A 270 13.84 -15.43 15.98
C THR A 270 13.69 -15.94 14.54
N VAL A 271 14.65 -15.65 13.68
CA VAL A 271 14.70 -16.12 12.29
C VAL A 271 15.53 -17.38 12.17
N VAL A 272 14.95 -18.39 11.53
CA VAL A 272 15.58 -19.65 11.14
C VAL A 272 15.64 -19.71 9.63
N ARG A 273 16.79 -20.07 9.05
CA ARG A 273 17.00 -20.18 7.60
C ARG A 273 17.43 -21.61 7.23
N SER A 274 16.78 -22.15 6.20
CA SER A 274 17.15 -23.46 5.64
C SER A 274 18.62 -23.48 5.19
N GLY A 275 19.33 -24.56 5.49
CA GLY A 275 20.77 -24.67 5.18
C GLY A 275 21.72 -23.88 6.07
N HIS A 276 21.20 -23.17 7.06
CA HIS A 276 22.01 -22.43 8.06
C HIS A 276 21.75 -22.97 9.46
N THR A 277 22.81 -23.16 10.24
CA THR A 277 22.72 -23.56 11.65
C THR A 277 22.51 -22.38 12.57
N GLU A 278 22.91 -21.17 12.16
CA GLU A 278 22.79 -19.96 12.96
C GLU A 278 21.41 -19.34 12.81
N THR A 279 20.82 -19.02 13.93
CA THR A 279 19.59 -18.21 14.04
C THR A 279 19.92 -16.82 14.51
N PHE A 280 18.99 -15.87 14.30
CA PHE A 280 19.17 -14.51 14.80
C PHE A 280 17.84 -13.87 15.17
N ASP A 281 17.87 -13.02 16.18
CA ASP A 281 16.68 -12.31 16.65
C ASP A 281 16.45 -11.04 15.82
N VAL A 282 15.19 -10.74 15.58
CA VAL A 282 14.75 -9.54 14.88
C VAL A 282 13.75 -8.78 15.77
N THR A 283 13.97 -7.49 15.90
CA THR A 283 12.97 -6.55 16.38
C THR A 283 12.43 -5.78 15.17
N LEU A 284 11.16 -5.93 14.87
CA LEU A 284 10.47 -5.20 13.82
C LEU A 284 9.64 -4.09 14.46
N ASN A 285 9.87 -2.85 14.06
CA ASN A 285 9.09 -1.70 14.56
C ASN A 285 7.72 -1.56 13.85
N LEU A 286 7.00 -2.65 13.74
CA LEU A 286 5.62 -2.76 13.28
C LEU A 286 4.93 -3.88 14.06
N PRO A 287 3.66 -3.72 14.46
CA PRO A 287 2.88 -4.76 15.11
C PRO A 287 2.26 -5.74 14.11
N GLY A 288 1.93 -6.93 14.60
CA GLY A 288 1.11 -7.90 13.92
C GLY A 288 1.86 -8.97 13.13
N ARG A 289 1.29 -10.18 13.14
CA ARG A 289 1.86 -11.37 12.48
C ARG A 289 2.04 -11.19 10.97
N HIS A 290 1.11 -10.49 10.30
CA HIS A 290 1.21 -10.20 8.87
C HIS A 290 2.44 -9.35 8.55
N ASN A 291 2.85 -8.43 9.44
CA ASN A 291 4.06 -7.65 9.26
C ASN A 291 5.34 -8.46 9.50
N ILE A 292 5.27 -9.49 10.34
CA ILE A 292 6.37 -10.47 10.46
C ILE A 292 6.53 -11.22 9.13
N LEU A 293 5.45 -11.69 8.50
CA LEU A 293 5.51 -12.30 7.15
C LEU A 293 6.12 -11.34 6.12
N ASN A 294 5.67 -10.07 6.11
CA ASN A 294 6.26 -9.06 5.24
C ASN A 294 7.77 -8.92 5.48
N ALA A 295 8.22 -8.91 6.75
CA ALA A 295 9.64 -8.82 7.09
C ALA A 295 10.42 -10.08 6.70
N LEU A 296 9.84 -11.29 6.81
CA LEU A 296 10.48 -12.54 6.39
C LEU A 296 10.79 -12.55 4.90
N SER A 297 9.87 -12.03 4.06
CA SER A 297 10.13 -11.89 2.62
C SER A 297 11.31 -10.97 2.34
N VAL A 298 11.41 -9.86 3.09
CA VAL A 298 12.53 -8.92 2.98
C VAL A 298 13.84 -9.55 3.44
N ILE A 299 13.82 -10.35 4.51
CA ILE A 299 14.99 -11.11 4.98
C ILE A 299 15.43 -12.14 3.93
N ALA A 300 14.47 -12.77 3.24
CA ALA A 300 14.78 -13.69 2.14
C ALA A 300 15.48 -12.96 0.97
N VAL A 301 14.95 -11.79 0.56
CA VAL A 301 15.56 -10.94 -0.46
C VAL A 301 16.95 -10.46 -0.03
N ALA A 302 17.08 -9.95 1.20
CA ALA A 302 18.34 -9.45 1.73
C ALA A 302 19.43 -10.55 1.80
N GLY A 303 19.03 -11.76 2.18
CA GLY A 303 19.92 -12.92 2.17
C GLY A 303 20.42 -13.30 0.77
N GLU A 304 19.57 -13.20 -0.24
CA GLU A 304 19.95 -13.42 -1.66
C GLU A 304 20.96 -12.37 -2.13
N LEU A 305 20.80 -11.14 -1.67
CA LEU A 305 21.69 -10.02 -2.03
C LEU A 305 22.97 -9.97 -1.18
N GLY A 306 23.17 -10.92 -0.25
CA GLY A 306 24.34 -10.98 0.61
C GLY A 306 24.42 -9.86 1.66
N ILE A 307 23.29 -9.25 2.03
CA ILE A 307 23.23 -8.23 3.08
C ILE A 307 23.42 -8.91 4.44
N ASP A 308 24.30 -8.36 5.26
CA ASP A 308 24.61 -8.93 6.56
C ASP A 308 23.44 -8.81 7.56
N VAL A 309 23.39 -9.75 8.50
CA VAL A 309 22.31 -9.85 9.50
C VAL A 309 22.20 -8.60 10.34
N SER A 310 23.32 -7.99 10.72
CA SER A 310 23.33 -6.80 11.59
C SER A 310 22.69 -5.59 10.87
N THR A 311 22.90 -5.46 9.58
CA THR A 311 22.26 -4.43 8.75
C THR A 311 20.76 -4.65 8.66
N ILE A 312 20.31 -5.91 8.43
CA ILE A 312 18.88 -6.27 8.44
C ILE A 312 18.24 -5.91 9.79
N GLN A 313 18.87 -6.30 10.89
CA GLN A 313 18.39 -6.01 12.23
C GLN A 313 18.24 -4.50 12.50
N ARG A 314 19.26 -3.70 12.14
CA ARG A 314 19.19 -2.24 12.30
C ARG A 314 18.08 -1.61 11.47
N ALA A 315 17.94 -2.02 10.20
CA ALA A 315 16.93 -1.50 9.30
C ALA A 315 15.50 -1.77 9.83
N LEU A 316 15.22 -3.00 10.24
CA LEU A 316 13.90 -3.41 10.71
C LEU A 316 13.56 -2.78 12.07
N ALA A 317 14.52 -2.68 12.99
CA ALA A 317 14.34 -2.02 14.28
C ALA A 317 14.17 -0.50 14.14
N GLY A 318 14.87 0.11 13.18
CA GLY A 318 14.83 1.54 12.89
C GLY A 318 13.69 1.97 11.96
N PHE A 319 12.85 1.03 11.48
CA PHE A 319 11.80 1.34 10.52
C PHE A 319 10.76 2.30 11.11
N LYS A 320 10.52 3.42 10.42
CA LYS A 320 9.64 4.50 10.91
C LYS A 320 8.18 4.36 10.49
N GLY A 321 7.82 3.22 9.88
CA GLY A 321 6.48 2.98 9.38
C GLY A 321 6.17 3.65 8.04
N ILE A 322 4.95 3.47 7.60
CA ILE A 322 4.40 3.98 6.35
C ILE A 322 3.13 4.76 6.70
N GLY A 323 2.89 5.84 6.01
CA GLY A 323 1.65 6.61 6.19
C GLY A 323 0.43 5.71 6.00
N ARG A 324 -0.50 5.80 6.94
CA ARG A 324 -1.73 5.02 6.95
C ARG A 324 -1.56 3.48 6.99
N ARG A 325 -0.49 2.97 7.61
CA ARG A 325 -0.31 1.53 7.91
C ARG A 325 -0.03 1.40 9.40
N PHE A 326 -1.09 1.16 10.17
CA PHE A 326 -1.08 1.15 11.63
C PHE A 326 -0.39 2.40 12.22
N GLN A 327 -0.69 3.57 11.65
CA GLN A 327 -0.05 4.82 12.00
C GLN A 327 -0.67 5.43 13.26
N VAL A 328 0.12 5.66 14.30
CA VAL A 328 -0.34 6.43 15.47
C VAL A 328 -0.32 7.92 15.12
N ASN A 329 -1.50 8.55 15.08
CA ASN A 329 -1.67 9.96 14.77
C ASN A 329 -1.57 10.87 16.00
N GLY A 330 -1.61 10.28 17.21
CA GLY A 330 -1.42 10.99 18.46
C GLY A 330 -2.26 10.45 19.61
N ASP A 331 -2.03 11.03 20.79
CA ASP A 331 -2.77 10.74 22.01
C ASP A 331 -3.52 12.00 22.47
N LEU A 332 -4.75 11.81 22.99
CA LEU A 332 -5.56 12.87 23.57
C LEU A 332 -5.81 12.56 25.06
N PRO A 333 -5.48 13.47 26.00
CA PRO A 333 -5.90 13.34 27.39
C PRO A 333 -7.45 13.40 27.50
N PHE A 334 -8.06 12.37 28.07
CA PHE A 334 -9.51 12.26 28.25
C PHE A 334 -9.86 11.51 29.52
N GLY A 335 -10.64 12.12 30.42
CA GLY A 335 -11.09 11.48 31.67
C GLY A 335 -9.97 10.96 32.57
N GLY A 336 -8.80 11.60 32.60
CA GLY A 336 -7.64 11.19 33.40
C GLY A 336 -6.75 10.09 32.77
N GLN A 337 -7.11 9.58 31.59
CA GLN A 337 -6.34 8.62 30.80
C GLN A 337 -6.05 9.19 29.40
N ARG A 338 -5.38 8.42 28.54
CA ARG A 338 -5.11 8.81 27.16
C ARG A 338 -5.94 7.97 26.20
N VAL A 339 -6.61 8.66 25.28
CA VAL A 339 -7.19 8.07 24.07
C VAL A 339 -6.14 8.09 22.97
N THR A 340 -5.83 6.93 22.38
CA THR A 340 -4.83 6.82 21.31
C THR A 340 -5.53 6.70 19.96
N PHE A 341 -5.09 7.47 18.98
CA PHE A 341 -5.64 7.45 17.62
C PHE A 341 -4.70 6.73 16.66
N VAL A 342 -5.21 5.70 16.01
CA VAL A 342 -4.48 4.88 15.03
C VAL A 342 -5.23 4.94 13.69
N ASP A 343 -4.50 5.13 12.59
CA ASP A 343 -5.05 5.12 11.23
C ASP A 343 -4.46 3.99 10.40
N ASP A 344 -5.33 3.27 9.69
CA ASP A 344 -4.92 2.21 8.77
C ASP A 344 -5.68 2.31 7.44
N TYR A 345 -5.00 1.96 6.37
CA TYR A 345 -5.57 1.96 5.02
C TYR A 345 -6.45 0.75 4.75
N GLY A 346 -6.47 -0.22 5.65
CA GLY A 346 -7.20 -1.48 5.52
C GLY A 346 -8.66 -1.27 5.13
N HIS A 347 -9.08 -1.93 4.07
CA HIS A 347 -10.41 -1.80 3.48
C HIS A 347 -10.98 -3.13 2.98
N HIS A 348 -10.22 -4.21 3.08
CA HIS A 348 -10.65 -5.59 2.84
C HIS A 348 -10.86 -6.30 4.18
N PRO A 349 -11.85 -7.24 4.33
CA PRO A 349 -12.11 -7.93 5.60
C PRO A 349 -10.87 -8.55 6.25
N ARG A 350 -9.98 -9.17 5.47
CA ARG A 350 -8.72 -9.74 5.99
C ARG A 350 -7.76 -8.67 6.50
N GLU A 351 -7.69 -7.50 5.86
CA GLU A 351 -6.86 -6.39 6.35
C GLU A 351 -7.41 -5.83 7.65
N ILE A 352 -8.75 -5.69 7.74
CA ILE A 352 -9.44 -5.25 8.96
C ILE A 352 -9.16 -6.23 10.10
N GLU A 353 -9.25 -7.54 9.86
CA GLU A 353 -8.95 -8.57 10.84
C GLU A 353 -7.50 -8.48 11.34
N ALA A 354 -6.55 -8.40 10.42
CA ALA A 354 -5.13 -8.28 10.75
C ALA A 354 -4.81 -7.01 11.56
N THR A 355 -5.47 -5.88 11.23
CA THR A 355 -5.31 -4.62 11.93
C THR A 355 -5.97 -4.66 13.31
N LEU A 356 -7.15 -5.27 13.43
CA LEU A 356 -7.85 -5.45 14.71
C LEU A 356 -7.03 -6.33 15.66
N ASP A 357 -6.51 -7.46 15.17
CA ASP A 357 -5.63 -8.34 15.94
C ASP A 357 -4.36 -7.63 16.40
N SER A 358 -3.77 -6.83 15.54
CA SER A 358 -2.59 -6.01 15.86
C SER A 358 -2.91 -4.98 16.94
N ALA A 359 -4.08 -4.33 16.87
CA ALA A 359 -4.52 -3.38 17.88
C ALA A 359 -4.76 -4.06 19.24
N ARG A 360 -5.40 -5.23 19.27
CA ARG A 360 -5.59 -6.02 20.49
C ARG A 360 -4.26 -6.40 21.15
N GLN A 361 -3.27 -6.79 20.35
CA GLN A 361 -1.94 -7.16 20.84
C GLN A 361 -1.11 -5.95 21.28
N SER A 362 -1.22 -4.82 20.57
CA SER A 362 -0.46 -3.60 20.89
C SER A 362 -1.00 -2.83 22.08
N PHE A 363 -2.31 -2.92 22.32
CA PHE A 363 -3.03 -2.20 23.36
C PHE A 363 -3.87 -3.16 24.24
N PRO A 364 -3.24 -4.10 24.97
CA PRO A 364 -3.95 -5.13 25.72
C PRO A 364 -4.89 -4.52 26.79
N GLY A 365 -6.11 -5.02 26.81
CA GLY A 365 -7.13 -4.61 27.80
C GLY A 365 -7.77 -3.23 27.53
N ARG A 366 -7.39 -2.51 26.49
CA ARG A 366 -8.02 -1.24 26.09
C ARG A 366 -9.22 -1.50 25.19
N ARG A 367 -10.28 -0.71 25.34
CA ARG A 367 -11.47 -0.74 24.47
C ARG A 367 -11.12 -0.19 23.10
N LEU A 368 -11.53 -0.90 22.03
CA LEU A 368 -11.30 -0.49 20.64
C LEU A 368 -12.56 0.16 20.07
N VAL A 369 -12.46 1.44 19.71
CA VAL A 369 -13.47 2.18 18.97
C VAL A 369 -13.06 2.18 17.50
N MET A 370 -13.66 1.28 16.72
CA MET A 370 -13.38 1.22 15.29
C MET A 370 -14.25 2.20 14.53
N VAL A 371 -13.64 2.98 13.66
CA VAL A 371 -14.31 3.85 12.68
C VAL A 371 -13.98 3.32 11.30
N PHE A 372 -14.96 2.78 10.59
CA PHE A 372 -14.74 2.16 9.28
C PHE A 372 -15.53 2.86 8.18
N GLN A 373 -14.85 3.20 7.08
CA GLN A 373 -15.49 3.66 5.85
C GLN A 373 -15.32 2.60 4.76
N PRO A 374 -16.41 1.90 4.35
CA PRO A 374 -16.33 0.96 3.25
C PRO A 374 -15.89 1.67 1.95
N HIS A 375 -15.18 0.96 1.10
CA HIS A 375 -14.63 1.50 -0.14
C HIS A 375 -15.08 0.67 -1.33
N ARG A 376 -15.80 1.29 -2.28
CA ARG A 376 -16.51 0.74 -3.44
C ARG A 376 -17.76 -0.06 -3.07
N TYR A 377 -18.82 0.18 -3.80
CA TYR A 377 -20.08 -0.56 -3.65
C TYR A 377 -19.97 -2.01 -4.09
N THR A 378 -19.20 -2.28 -5.14
CA THR A 378 -18.97 -3.64 -5.65
C THR A 378 -18.29 -4.50 -4.60
N ARG A 379 -17.19 -4.03 -3.99
CA ARG A 379 -16.52 -4.75 -2.89
C ARG A 379 -17.44 -4.95 -1.69
N THR A 380 -18.20 -3.92 -1.31
CA THR A 380 -19.14 -4.01 -0.17
C THR A 380 -20.21 -5.06 -0.43
N ARG A 381 -20.72 -5.18 -1.65
CA ARG A 381 -21.66 -6.22 -2.06
C ARG A 381 -21.04 -7.61 -2.01
N ASP A 382 -19.87 -7.77 -2.63
CA ASP A 382 -19.27 -9.09 -2.86
C ASP A 382 -18.72 -9.72 -1.57
N LEU A 383 -18.33 -8.89 -0.59
CA LEU A 383 -17.78 -9.30 0.70
C LEU A 383 -18.71 -8.91 1.87
N PHE A 384 -20.00 -8.76 1.62
CA PHE A 384 -20.96 -8.21 2.60
C PHE A 384 -20.97 -8.99 3.91
N GLU A 385 -21.09 -10.31 3.85
CA GLU A 385 -21.13 -11.19 5.02
C GLU A 385 -19.80 -11.20 5.77
N ASP A 386 -18.67 -11.14 5.05
CA ASP A 386 -17.34 -11.06 5.66
C ASP A 386 -17.16 -9.74 6.43
N PHE A 387 -17.65 -8.61 5.86
CA PHE A 387 -17.71 -7.34 6.58
C PHE A 387 -18.57 -7.41 7.84
N VAL A 388 -19.79 -7.96 7.73
CA VAL A 388 -20.68 -8.13 8.88
C VAL A 388 -19.99 -8.94 9.98
N GLN A 389 -19.29 -10.01 9.59
CA GLN A 389 -18.61 -10.88 10.54
C GLN A 389 -17.45 -10.18 11.24
N ILE A 390 -16.56 -9.53 10.47
CA ILE A 390 -15.34 -8.96 11.05
C ILE A 390 -15.62 -7.68 11.85
N LEU A 391 -16.49 -6.81 11.36
CA LEU A 391 -16.83 -5.57 12.04
C LEU A 391 -17.56 -5.80 13.35
N SER A 392 -18.26 -6.94 13.50
CA SER A 392 -18.91 -7.34 14.76
C SER A 392 -17.93 -7.75 15.87
N LYS A 393 -16.62 -7.91 15.57
CA LYS A 393 -15.59 -8.29 16.56
C LYS A 393 -14.99 -7.11 17.33
N THR A 394 -15.36 -5.87 17.01
CA THR A 394 -14.90 -4.67 17.73
C THR A 394 -15.76 -4.39 18.98
N ASP A 395 -15.26 -3.56 19.90
CA ASP A 395 -16.03 -3.21 21.11
C ASP A 395 -17.06 -2.11 20.80
N VAL A 396 -16.69 -1.15 19.96
CA VAL A 396 -17.55 -0.06 19.45
C VAL A 396 -17.29 0.15 17.98
N LEU A 397 -18.34 0.29 17.19
CA LEU A 397 -18.24 0.56 15.75
C LEU A 397 -18.94 1.85 15.37
N VAL A 398 -18.22 2.72 14.70
CA VAL A 398 -18.75 3.84 13.91
C VAL A 398 -18.59 3.49 12.44
N LEU A 399 -19.68 3.38 11.71
CA LEU A 399 -19.68 2.97 10.31
C LEU A 399 -20.09 4.13 9.41
N GLY A 400 -19.20 4.54 8.52
CA GLY A 400 -19.44 5.58 7.52
C GLY A 400 -20.22 5.07 6.31
N GLU A 401 -20.73 6.00 5.49
CA GLU A 401 -21.26 5.66 4.17
C GLU A 401 -20.13 5.24 3.22
N VAL A 402 -20.45 4.40 2.24
CA VAL A 402 -19.49 3.85 1.26
C VAL A 402 -18.82 4.98 0.47
N TYR A 403 -17.51 4.98 0.44
CA TYR A 403 -16.76 5.81 -0.49
C TYR A 403 -16.83 5.19 -1.89
N ALA A 404 -17.54 5.86 -2.80
CA ALA A 404 -17.90 5.29 -4.09
C ALA A 404 -16.72 5.01 -5.04
N ALA A 405 -15.63 5.78 -4.94
CA ALA A 405 -14.46 5.67 -5.84
C ALA A 405 -14.82 5.68 -7.35
N GLY A 406 -15.85 6.49 -7.70
CA GLY A 406 -16.35 6.60 -9.08
C GLY A 406 -17.42 5.57 -9.49
N GLU A 407 -17.75 4.61 -8.62
CA GLU A 407 -18.84 3.65 -8.87
C GLU A 407 -20.21 4.27 -8.65
N LYS A 408 -21.24 3.69 -9.31
CA LYS A 408 -22.63 4.01 -9.03
C LYS A 408 -23.10 3.26 -7.78
N PRO A 409 -24.04 3.83 -7.00
CA PRO A 409 -24.63 3.13 -5.86
C PRO A 409 -25.25 1.79 -6.27
N VAL A 410 -25.03 0.78 -5.42
CA VAL A 410 -25.60 -0.57 -5.55
C VAL A 410 -26.58 -0.80 -4.41
N THR A 411 -27.82 -1.11 -4.74
CA THR A 411 -28.90 -1.35 -3.75
C THR A 411 -28.49 -2.45 -2.77
N GLY A 412 -28.58 -2.16 -1.46
CA GLY A 412 -28.23 -3.12 -0.40
C GLY A 412 -26.75 -3.26 -0.09
N ALA A 413 -25.87 -2.52 -0.79
CA ALA A 413 -24.43 -2.51 -0.56
C ALA A 413 -23.93 -1.16 0.01
N ASP A 414 -24.80 -0.44 0.69
CA ASP A 414 -24.51 0.84 1.34
C ASP A 414 -24.16 0.67 2.83
N GLY A 415 -23.63 1.73 3.43
CA GLY A 415 -23.25 1.74 4.85
C GLY A 415 -24.44 1.50 5.79
N ARG A 416 -25.64 1.98 5.43
CA ARG A 416 -26.86 1.76 6.23
C ARG A 416 -27.28 0.30 6.22
N SER A 417 -27.21 -0.37 5.07
CA SER A 417 -27.52 -1.80 4.93
C SER A 417 -26.58 -2.65 5.75
N LEU A 418 -25.28 -2.32 5.71
CA LEU A 418 -24.26 -3.00 6.50
C LEU A 418 -24.49 -2.79 8.01
N THR A 419 -24.80 -1.55 8.43
CA THR A 419 -25.16 -1.22 9.83
C THR A 419 -26.34 -2.05 10.32
N ARG A 420 -27.40 -2.18 9.49
CA ARG A 420 -28.58 -2.98 9.84
C ARG A 420 -28.24 -4.45 10.00
N ALA A 421 -27.45 -5.02 9.09
CA ALA A 421 -27.05 -6.42 9.14
C ALA A 421 -26.22 -6.74 10.40
N ILE A 422 -25.27 -5.87 10.75
CA ILE A 422 -24.47 -5.99 11.98
C ILE A 422 -25.36 -5.91 13.23
N ARG A 423 -26.33 -4.96 13.26
CA ARG A 423 -27.25 -4.80 14.37
C ARG A 423 -28.15 -6.02 14.55
N VAL A 424 -28.65 -6.61 13.45
CA VAL A 424 -29.45 -7.84 13.48
C VAL A 424 -28.66 -9.02 14.05
N ARG A 425 -27.34 -9.07 13.87
CA ARG A 425 -26.48 -10.08 14.44
C ARG A 425 -26.39 -10.00 15.97
N GLY A 426 -26.69 -8.82 16.55
CA GLY A 426 -26.89 -8.64 17.99
C GLY A 426 -25.63 -8.64 18.84
N GLN A 427 -24.44 -8.60 18.27
CA GLN A 427 -23.18 -8.56 19.01
C GLN A 427 -22.79 -7.15 19.45
N ILE A 428 -23.02 -6.17 18.57
CA ILE A 428 -22.79 -4.73 18.79
C ILE A 428 -23.91 -3.91 18.16
N ASP A 429 -24.07 -2.66 18.63
CA ASP A 429 -24.98 -1.67 18.04
C ASP A 429 -24.16 -0.57 17.36
N PRO A 430 -23.96 -0.61 16.04
CA PRO A 430 -23.14 0.35 15.33
C PRO A 430 -23.77 1.73 15.26
N VAL A 431 -22.95 2.78 15.40
CA VAL A 431 -23.30 4.15 15.09
C VAL A 431 -23.08 4.39 13.60
N PHE A 432 -24.15 4.72 12.85
CA PHE A 432 -24.03 5.06 11.43
C PHE A 432 -23.76 6.55 11.28
N LEU A 433 -22.78 6.90 10.43
CA LEU A 433 -22.41 8.26 10.11
C LEU A 433 -22.51 8.49 8.59
N GLU A 434 -23.46 9.32 8.16
CA GLU A 434 -23.68 9.58 6.73
C GLU A 434 -22.54 10.38 6.11
N ASP A 435 -22.08 11.41 6.82
CA ASP A 435 -20.90 12.19 6.44
C ASP A 435 -19.75 11.91 7.43
N ILE A 436 -18.70 11.26 6.94
CA ILE A 436 -17.53 10.93 7.75
C ILE A 436 -16.79 12.17 8.29
N THR A 437 -16.99 13.34 7.72
CA THR A 437 -16.40 14.60 8.20
C THR A 437 -16.96 15.06 9.55
N GLU A 438 -18.16 14.57 9.93
CA GLU A 438 -18.80 14.84 11.21
C GLU A 438 -18.22 14.00 12.37
N LEU A 439 -17.30 13.08 12.07
CA LEU A 439 -16.74 12.14 13.04
C LEU A 439 -16.21 12.86 14.31
N SER A 440 -15.51 13.97 14.14
CA SER A 440 -14.93 14.73 15.27
C SER A 440 -15.98 15.30 16.22
N THR A 441 -17.21 15.51 15.77
CA THR A 441 -18.34 16.01 16.57
C THR A 441 -19.06 14.89 17.31
N VAL A 442 -19.17 13.71 16.68
CA VAL A 442 -19.86 12.54 17.23
C VAL A 442 -18.99 11.77 18.22
N LEU A 443 -17.71 11.66 17.93
CA LEU A 443 -16.78 10.83 18.68
C LEU A 443 -16.70 11.15 20.18
N PRO A 444 -16.71 12.43 20.64
CA PRO A 444 -16.67 12.75 22.07
C PRO A 444 -17.78 12.11 22.91
N SER A 445 -18.96 11.89 22.35
CA SER A 445 -20.09 11.22 23.04
C SER A 445 -19.94 9.69 23.14
N ILE A 446 -18.99 9.11 22.43
CA ILE A 446 -18.72 7.68 22.34
C ILE A 446 -17.51 7.27 23.18
N LEU A 447 -16.52 8.19 23.29
CA LEU A 447 -15.24 7.92 23.92
C LEU A 447 -15.35 7.67 25.41
N GLU A 448 -14.55 6.73 25.88
CA GLU A 448 -14.24 6.47 27.29
C GLU A 448 -12.75 6.67 27.57
N PRO A 449 -12.39 6.93 28.84
CA PRO A 449 -10.98 7.07 29.22
C PRO A 449 -10.20 5.77 28.89
N GLY A 450 -9.07 5.94 28.20
CA GLY A 450 -8.23 4.81 27.83
C GLY A 450 -8.54 4.14 26.50
N ASP A 451 -9.50 4.64 25.72
CA ASP A 451 -9.85 4.06 24.41
C ASP A 451 -8.70 4.09 23.38
N VAL A 452 -8.77 3.18 22.43
CA VAL A 452 -8.03 3.22 21.17
C VAL A 452 -9.02 3.45 20.05
N VAL A 453 -8.90 4.57 19.37
CA VAL A 453 -9.68 4.89 18.18
C VAL A 453 -8.91 4.40 16.95
N LEU A 454 -9.51 3.45 16.23
CA LEU A 454 -8.91 2.82 15.06
C LEU A 454 -9.70 3.22 13.82
N THR A 455 -9.18 4.15 13.01
CA THR A 455 -9.77 4.57 11.73
C THR A 455 -9.29 3.67 10.60
N LEU A 456 -10.23 3.11 9.81
CA LEU A 456 -9.92 2.22 8.69
C LEU A 456 -10.68 2.59 7.42
N GLY A 457 -10.01 2.47 6.29
CA GLY A 457 -10.61 2.63 4.96
C GLY A 457 -9.68 3.33 3.96
N ALA A 458 -9.88 3.07 2.67
CA ALA A 458 -9.09 3.65 1.58
C ALA A 458 -9.63 4.99 1.07
N GLY A 459 -10.80 5.44 1.57
CA GLY A 459 -11.49 6.65 1.13
C GLY A 459 -11.09 7.92 1.86
N SER A 460 -12.04 8.88 1.91
CA SER A 460 -11.88 10.20 2.53
C SER A 460 -11.60 10.15 4.03
N ILE A 461 -11.91 9.04 4.70
CA ILE A 461 -11.60 8.83 6.12
C ILE A 461 -10.14 9.11 6.48
N GLY A 462 -9.19 8.84 5.55
CA GLY A 462 -7.78 9.11 5.79
C GLY A 462 -7.43 10.58 5.98
N GLN A 463 -8.15 11.49 5.32
CA GLN A 463 -7.99 12.94 5.55
C GLN A 463 -8.54 13.33 6.90
N VAL A 464 -9.69 12.76 7.29
CA VAL A 464 -10.30 12.99 8.59
C VAL A 464 -9.39 12.48 9.71
N ALA A 465 -8.87 11.26 9.57
CA ALA A 465 -8.01 10.60 10.56
C ALA A 465 -6.74 11.40 10.89
N ALA A 466 -6.14 12.04 9.89
CA ALA A 466 -4.91 12.82 10.07
C ALA A 466 -5.07 14.02 11.04
N GLU A 467 -6.26 14.63 11.07
CA GLU A 467 -6.56 15.80 11.89
C GLU A 467 -7.46 15.47 13.10
N LEU A 468 -7.89 14.20 13.20
CA LEU A 468 -8.90 13.78 14.17
C LEU A 468 -8.54 14.08 15.62
N PRO A 469 -7.29 13.83 16.12
CA PRO A 469 -6.94 14.14 17.50
C PRO A 469 -7.13 15.63 17.84
N GLN A 470 -6.69 16.52 16.93
CA GLN A 470 -6.80 17.99 17.13
C GLN A 470 -8.25 18.46 17.05
N ARG A 471 -9.03 17.93 16.10
CA ARG A 471 -10.44 18.30 15.93
C ARG A 471 -11.29 17.84 17.13
N VAL A 472 -11.07 16.62 17.62
CA VAL A 472 -11.75 16.10 18.83
C VAL A 472 -11.35 16.91 20.05
N ALA A 473 -10.08 17.26 20.23
CA ALA A 473 -9.62 18.11 21.32
C ALA A 473 -10.30 19.48 21.30
N ALA A 474 -10.47 20.10 20.13
CA ALA A 474 -11.15 21.38 19.99
C ALA A 474 -12.63 21.28 20.38
N VAL A 475 -13.34 20.22 19.95
CA VAL A 475 -14.75 20.02 20.34
C VAL A 475 -14.89 19.85 21.85
N ILE A 476 -14.06 19.00 22.48
CA ILE A 476 -14.07 18.78 23.93
C ILE A 476 -13.75 20.08 24.69
N GLY A 477 -12.79 20.87 24.20
CA GLY A 477 -12.43 22.15 24.81
C GLY A 477 -13.54 23.23 24.74
N HIS A 478 -14.49 23.10 23.81
CA HIS A 478 -15.66 23.96 23.70
C HIS A 478 -16.86 23.50 24.54
N LEU A 479 -16.86 22.24 25.02
CA LEU A 479 -17.88 21.74 25.93
C LEU A 479 -17.65 22.36 27.34
N LYS A 480 -18.65 23.08 27.89
CA LYS A 480 -18.56 23.63 29.25
C LYS A 480 -18.42 22.47 30.25
N PRO A 481 -17.62 22.65 31.33
CA PRO A 481 -17.56 21.69 32.42
C PRO A 481 -18.97 21.41 32.99
N GLY A 482 -19.44 20.16 32.85
CA GLY A 482 -20.74 19.71 33.40
C GLY A 482 -21.85 19.48 32.38
N GLN A 483 -21.61 19.64 31.07
CA GLN A 483 -22.49 19.09 30.03
C GLN A 483 -22.01 17.67 29.64
N PRO A 484 -22.92 16.67 29.58
CA PRO A 484 -22.54 15.37 29.01
C PRO A 484 -22.11 15.55 27.55
N ALA A 485 -21.05 14.86 27.19
CA ALA A 485 -20.51 14.82 25.82
C ALA A 485 -21.51 14.17 24.85
#